data_f624c1c7bb9f3dc6f1f10c910f928897
#
_entry.id   f624c1c7bb9f3dc6f1f10c910f928897
#
_cell.length_a   1.000
_cell.length_b   1.000
_cell.length_c   1.000
_cell.angle_alpha   90.00
_cell.angle_beta   90.00
_cell.angle_gamma   90.00
#
_symmetry.space_group_name_H-M   'P 1'
#
loop_
_entity.id
_entity.type
_entity.pdbx_description
1 polymer ?
#
loop_
_entity_poly.entity_id
_entity_poly.type
_entity_poly.pdbx_seq_one_letter_code
_entity_poly.pdbx_strand_id
1 'polypeptide(L)'
;MTRTERIQKIMDKYEISAKIGFGQNFLMDDKAIEKMEEAIFSFNNPIIAEIGCGLGSLTFGLVNKAEKVIGYDIDKDMLNVLRNEMTYSNFELREEDFLKADISDLAEKKAFIAGNLPYNITKRILEKIIAYPYPFCFGIMVQKEVATKLTYVPSLKSNCALGAYLYLHGNVNLVVDVPAKSFVPAPKVNSAFITYKAKDCCAEDYGILKKIFMAENKSLTGYLSKQFHFDKTEIEKILVSPSRRCHELTKEELIGLIYLFKNK
;
A
#
# COMPACT_ATOMS: atom_id res chain seq x y z
N MET A 1 -21.58 1.94 21.96
CA MET A 1 -21.82 1.62 20.55
C MET A 1 -20.50 1.28 19.94
N THR A 2 -20.34 0.08 19.39
CA THR A 2 -19.13 -0.34 18.69
C THR A 2 -19.01 0.37 17.32
N ARG A 3 -17.84 0.29 16.68
CA ARG A 3 -17.65 0.83 15.32
C ARG A 3 -18.55 0.12 14.31
N THR A 4 -18.63 -1.19 14.40
CA THR A 4 -19.49 -2.03 13.56
C THR A 4 -20.96 -1.63 13.68
N GLU A 5 -21.47 -1.48 14.92
CA GLU A 5 -22.84 -0.99 15.15
C GLU A 5 -23.08 0.41 14.55
N ARG A 6 -22.08 1.29 14.63
CA ARG A 6 -22.17 2.63 14.05
C ARG A 6 -22.27 2.56 12.52
N ILE A 7 -21.40 1.78 11.88
CA ILE A 7 -21.41 1.62 10.41
C ILE A 7 -22.73 1.02 9.96
N GLN A 8 -23.26 0.01 10.67
CA GLN A 8 -24.57 -0.57 10.34
C GLN A 8 -25.69 0.46 10.41
N LYS A 9 -25.73 1.28 11.48
CA LYS A 9 -26.71 2.36 11.59
C LYS A 9 -26.60 3.41 10.48
N ILE A 10 -25.39 3.72 10.06
CA ILE A 10 -25.14 4.63 8.91
C ILE A 10 -25.69 4.00 7.63
N MET A 11 -25.39 2.73 7.38
CA MET A 11 -25.90 2.01 6.21
C MET A 11 -27.43 2.04 6.15
N ASP A 12 -28.09 1.75 7.27
CA ASP A 12 -29.55 1.74 7.40
C ASP A 12 -30.14 3.16 7.23
N LYS A 13 -29.54 4.18 7.86
CA LYS A 13 -30.00 5.56 7.84
C LYS A 13 -29.94 6.19 6.44
N TYR A 14 -28.89 5.88 5.68
CA TYR A 14 -28.63 6.46 4.36
C TYR A 14 -29.00 5.51 3.21
N GLU A 15 -29.60 4.35 3.51
CA GLU A 15 -29.95 3.30 2.55
C GLU A 15 -28.75 2.89 1.65
N ILE A 16 -27.55 2.80 2.26
CA ILE A 16 -26.32 2.53 1.54
C ILE A 16 -26.21 1.06 1.18
N SER A 17 -25.95 0.80 -0.09
CA SER A 17 -25.48 -0.49 -0.59
C SER A 17 -24.11 -0.35 -1.24
N ALA A 18 -23.24 -1.37 -1.08
CA ALA A 18 -21.91 -1.35 -1.65
C ALA A 18 -21.95 -1.38 -3.19
N LYS A 19 -21.15 -0.52 -3.81
CA LYS A 19 -21.04 -0.43 -5.28
C LYS A 19 -19.89 -1.31 -5.77
N ILE A 20 -20.23 -2.38 -6.49
CA ILE A 20 -19.25 -3.34 -7.05
C ILE A 20 -18.23 -2.63 -7.94
N GLY A 21 -18.66 -1.64 -8.73
CA GLY A 21 -17.78 -0.86 -9.63
C GLY A 21 -16.68 -0.09 -8.92
N PHE A 22 -16.88 0.28 -7.66
CA PHE A 22 -15.87 0.93 -6.81
C PHE A 22 -15.05 -0.08 -5.98
N GLY A 23 -15.37 -1.38 -6.05
CA GLY A 23 -14.68 -2.40 -5.24
C GLY A 23 -14.90 -2.22 -3.73
N GLN A 24 -16.04 -1.67 -3.34
CA GLN A 24 -16.36 -1.37 -1.94
C GLN A 24 -16.60 -2.66 -1.14
N ASN A 25 -15.86 -2.78 -0.04
CA ASN A 25 -16.03 -3.81 0.99
C ASN A 25 -15.86 -3.11 2.34
N PHE A 26 -16.96 -2.85 3.02
CA PHE A 26 -16.94 -2.14 4.30
C PHE A 26 -16.46 -3.08 5.42
N LEU A 27 -15.41 -2.67 6.11
CA LEU A 27 -14.85 -3.47 7.22
C LEU A 27 -15.77 -3.39 8.44
N MET A 28 -16.22 -4.55 8.90
CA MET A 28 -17.16 -4.77 10.00
C MET A 28 -16.53 -5.66 11.09
N ASP A 29 -15.29 -5.34 11.50
CA ASP A 29 -14.54 -6.10 12.50
C ASP A 29 -13.79 -5.14 13.41
N ASP A 30 -14.38 -4.87 14.59
CA ASP A 30 -13.84 -3.92 15.55
C ASP A 30 -12.44 -4.29 16.02
N LYS A 31 -12.13 -5.58 16.21
CA LYS A 31 -10.79 -6.04 16.62
C LYS A 31 -9.74 -5.82 15.55
N ALA A 32 -10.11 -6.02 14.28
CA ALA A 32 -9.23 -5.74 13.17
C ALA A 32 -8.95 -4.23 13.07
N ILE A 33 -9.99 -3.39 13.19
CA ILE A 33 -9.86 -1.92 13.15
C ILE A 33 -8.97 -1.43 14.30
N GLU A 34 -9.16 -1.94 15.52
CA GLU A 34 -8.32 -1.58 16.68
C GLU A 34 -6.84 -1.87 16.43
N LYS A 35 -6.51 -3.06 15.91
CA LYS A 35 -5.12 -3.41 15.57
C LYS A 35 -4.55 -2.53 14.45
N MET A 36 -5.37 -2.15 13.46
CA MET A 36 -4.96 -1.22 12.41
C MET A 36 -4.62 0.15 13.01
N GLU A 37 -5.49 0.69 13.86
CA GLU A 37 -5.27 1.97 14.53
C GLU A 37 -4.01 1.94 15.42
N GLU A 38 -3.84 0.91 16.25
CA GLU A 38 -2.65 0.74 17.08
C GLU A 38 -1.38 0.75 16.22
N ALA A 39 -1.38 0.03 15.11
CA ALA A 39 -0.26 -0.01 14.19
C ALA A 39 0.01 1.34 13.52
N ILE A 40 -1.03 2.08 13.09
CA ILE A 40 -0.91 3.41 12.50
C ILE A 40 -0.31 4.39 13.53
N PHE A 41 -0.86 4.42 14.75
CA PHE A 41 -0.40 5.35 15.78
C PHE A 41 0.98 5.02 16.33
N SER A 42 1.48 3.79 16.18
CA SER A 42 2.86 3.43 16.55
C SER A 42 3.93 4.18 15.76
N PHE A 43 3.57 4.80 14.65
CA PHE A 43 4.47 5.64 13.84
C PHE A 43 4.61 7.06 14.40
N ASN A 44 3.79 7.47 15.36
CA ASN A 44 3.80 8.81 15.97
C ASN A 44 3.65 9.96 14.95
N ASN A 45 2.94 9.73 13.85
CA ASN A 45 2.63 10.78 12.88
C ASN A 45 1.37 11.54 13.32
N PRO A 46 1.44 12.86 13.46
CA PRO A 46 0.29 13.66 13.90
C PRO A 46 -0.76 13.82 12.79
N ILE A 47 -0.35 13.72 11.53
CA ILE A 47 -1.20 13.92 10.35
C ILE A 47 -1.35 12.61 9.60
N ILE A 48 -2.59 12.21 9.35
CA ILE A 48 -2.93 10.98 8.64
C ILE A 48 -3.73 11.34 7.39
N ALA A 49 -3.31 10.82 6.23
CA ALA A 49 -4.06 10.87 4.99
C ALA A 49 -4.75 9.53 4.76
N GLU A 50 -6.07 9.47 4.83
CA GLU A 50 -6.83 8.25 4.60
C GLU A 50 -7.36 8.20 3.16
N ILE A 51 -7.07 7.11 2.47
CA ILE A 51 -7.51 6.88 1.08
C ILE A 51 -8.71 5.95 1.09
N GLY A 52 -9.85 6.42 0.55
CA GLY A 52 -11.08 5.67 0.51
C GLY A 52 -11.73 5.56 1.88
N CYS A 53 -12.18 6.68 2.44
CA CYS A 53 -12.79 6.74 3.77
C CYS A 53 -14.07 5.89 3.87
N GLY A 54 -14.80 5.73 2.76
CA GLY A 54 -16.05 4.97 2.69
C GLY A 54 -17.07 5.46 3.72
N LEU A 55 -17.55 4.57 4.57
CA LEU A 55 -18.46 4.90 5.67
C LEU A 55 -17.76 5.36 6.96
N GLY A 56 -16.44 5.53 6.92
CA GLY A 56 -15.67 6.01 8.06
C GLY A 56 -15.25 4.92 9.05
N SER A 57 -15.25 3.64 8.68
CA SER A 57 -14.89 2.55 9.60
C SER A 57 -13.54 2.77 10.30
N LEU A 58 -12.54 3.22 9.56
CA LEU A 58 -11.23 3.59 10.10
C LEU A 58 -11.19 5.07 10.53
N THR A 59 -11.79 5.98 9.74
CA THR A 59 -11.78 7.43 9.96
C THR A 59 -12.24 7.81 11.37
N PHE A 60 -13.32 7.20 11.89
CA PHE A 60 -13.84 7.49 13.24
C PHE A 60 -12.83 7.25 14.36
N GLY A 61 -11.94 6.27 14.19
CA GLY A 61 -10.88 6.04 15.16
C GLY A 61 -9.70 6.99 14.98
N LEU A 62 -9.36 7.30 13.73
CA LEU A 62 -8.26 8.20 13.40
C LEU A 62 -8.50 9.62 13.91
N VAL A 63 -9.69 10.19 13.72
CA VAL A 63 -10.02 11.55 14.16
C VAL A 63 -10.00 11.74 15.68
N ASN A 64 -10.16 10.66 16.45
CA ASN A 64 -10.11 10.72 17.91
C ASN A 64 -8.69 10.82 18.49
N LYS A 65 -7.66 10.53 17.70
CA LYS A 65 -6.27 10.42 18.19
C LYS A 65 -5.27 11.26 17.39
N ALA A 66 -5.53 11.47 16.08
CA ALA A 66 -4.66 12.26 15.23
C ALA A 66 -4.88 13.78 15.45
N GLU A 67 -3.85 14.57 15.25
CA GLU A 67 -3.98 16.05 15.21
C GLU A 67 -4.79 16.48 13.99
N LYS A 68 -4.60 15.81 12.85
CA LYS A 68 -5.35 16.04 11.62
C LYS A 68 -5.53 14.76 10.82
N VAL A 69 -6.73 14.58 10.28
CA VAL A 69 -7.05 13.52 9.30
C VAL A 69 -7.49 14.18 8.00
N ILE A 70 -6.86 13.81 6.89
CA ILE A 70 -7.19 14.25 5.55
C ILE A 70 -7.76 13.04 4.81
N GLY A 71 -9.08 13.01 4.62
CA GLY A 71 -9.77 11.90 3.97
C GLY A 71 -9.99 12.14 2.49
N TYR A 72 -9.67 11.16 1.65
CA TYR A 72 -9.95 11.17 0.21
C TYR A 72 -11.05 10.16 -0.11
N ASP A 73 -12.08 10.62 -0.81
CA ASP A 73 -13.08 9.73 -1.40
C ASP A 73 -13.62 10.33 -2.70
N ILE A 74 -14.14 9.49 -3.60
CA ILE A 74 -14.72 9.89 -4.87
C ILE A 74 -16.21 9.53 -5.00
N ASP A 75 -16.70 8.66 -4.12
CA ASP A 75 -18.08 8.22 -4.15
C ASP A 75 -18.98 9.27 -3.49
N LYS A 76 -19.89 9.84 -4.25
CA LYS A 76 -20.82 10.88 -3.79
C LYS A 76 -21.68 10.47 -2.60
N ASP A 77 -22.05 9.19 -2.50
CA ASP A 77 -22.86 8.72 -1.38
C ASP A 77 -21.99 8.67 -0.12
N MET A 78 -20.73 8.19 -0.23
CA MET A 78 -19.78 8.19 0.89
C MET A 78 -19.45 9.62 1.32
N LEU A 79 -19.21 10.52 0.38
CA LEU A 79 -18.97 11.94 0.67
C LEU A 79 -20.15 12.59 1.39
N ASN A 80 -21.39 12.29 0.98
CA ASN A 80 -22.60 12.78 1.67
C ASN A 80 -22.66 12.26 3.10
N VAL A 81 -22.42 10.97 3.31
CA VAL A 81 -22.37 10.36 4.65
C VAL A 81 -21.30 11.04 5.51
N LEU A 82 -20.06 11.14 5.00
CA LEU A 82 -18.94 11.70 5.74
C LEU A 82 -19.18 13.17 6.14
N ARG A 83 -19.75 13.99 5.26
CA ARG A 83 -20.09 15.38 5.58
C ARG A 83 -21.11 15.52 6.72
N ASN A 84 -22.04 14.57 6.83
CA ASN A 84 -23.08 14.60 7.85
C ASN A 84 -22.67 13.92 9.18
N GLU A 85 -21.82 12.88 9.11
CA GLU A 85 -21.48 12.08 10.28
C GLU A 85 -20.10 12.42 10.90
N MET A 86 -19.22 13.09 10.12
CA MET A 86 -17.84 13.44 10.51
C MET A 86 -17.69 14.94 10.79
N THR A 87 -18.36 15.43 11.83
CA THR A 87 -18.33 16.84 12.23
C THR A 87 -17.15 17.19 13.15
N TYR A 88 -15.97 16.57 12.91
CA TYR A 88 -14.77 16.79 13.71
C TYR A 88 -13.94 17.94 13.11
N SER A 89 -13.49 18.87 13.94
CA SER A 89 -12.71 20.04 13.53
C SER A 89 -11.33 19.69 12.93
N ASN A 90 -10.81 18.52 13.27
CA ASN A 90 -9.54 18.01 12.75
C ASN A 90 -9.70 17.08 11.53
N PHE A 91 -10.90 16.97 10.95
CA PHE A 91 -11.17 16.19 9.73
C PHE A 91 -11.33 17.12 8.53
N GLU A 92 -10.52 16.87 7.49
CA GLU A 92 -10.61 17.53 6.19
C GLU A 92 -11.01 16.50 5.15
N LEU A 93 -12.18 16.65 4.52
CA LEU A 93 -12.66 15.74 3.48
C LEU A 93 -12.34 16.34 2.10
N ARG A 94 -11.61 15.58 1.28
CA ARG A 94 -11.29 15.89 -0.10
C ARG A 94 -12.08 15.01 -1.05
N GLU A 95 -12.95 15.64 -1.85
CA GLU A 95 -13.70 15.00 -2.94
C GLU A 95 -12.79 14.87 -4.16
N GLU A 96 -11.85 13.93 -4.12
CA GLU A 96 -10.80 13.83 -5.13
C GLU A 96 -10.33 12.40 -5.33
N ASP A 97 -10.05 12.02 -6.60
CA ASP A 97 -9.37 10.77 -6.92
C ASP A 97 -7.91 10.85 -6.48
N PHE A 98 -7.56 10.10 -5.44
CA PHE A 98 -6.20 10.07 -4.93
C PHE A 98 -5.16 9.76 -6.02
N LEU A 99 -5.50 8.99 -7.05
CA LEU A 99 -4.59 8.72 -8.17
C LEU A 99 -4.28 9.96 -9.01
N LYS A 100 -5.14 10.98 -8.99
CA LYS A 100 -4.99 12.24 -9.73
C LYS A 100 -4.56 13.40 -8.84
N ALA A 101 -4.81 13.31 -7.53
CA ALA A 101 -4.51 14.34 -6.56
C ALA A 101 -3.03 14.76 -6.58
N ASP A 102 -2.74 16.02 -6.36
CA ASP A 102 -1.41 16.45 -5.94
C ASP A 102 -1.22 16.09 -4.45
N ILE A 103 -0.17 15.36 -4.14
CA ILE A 103 0.16 14.93 -2.77
C ILE A 103 1.36 15.65 -2.19
N SER A 104 1.76 16.79 -2.77
CA SER A 104 2.88 17.61 -2.30
C SER A 104 2.65 18.10 -0.88
N ASP A 105 1.43 18.52 -0.58
CA ASP A 105 1.06 18.97 0.76
C ASP A 105 1.09 17.87 1.82
N LEU A 106 0.86 16.60 1.42
CA LEU A 106 1.02 15.45 2.31
C LEU A 106 2.50 15.22 2.64
N ALA A 107 3.39 15.39 1.67
CA ALA A 107 4.83 15.28 1.88
C ALA A 107 5.35 16.41 2.79
N GLU A 108 4.95 17.65 2.54
CA GLU A 108 5.28 18.82 3.39
C GLU A 108 4.83 18.61 4.84
N LYS A 109 3.63 18.09 5.03
CA LYS A 109 3.05 17.76 6.33
C LYS A 109 3.61 16.47 6.95
N LYS A 110 4.45 15.73 6.23
CA LYS A 110 4.97 14.42 6.63
C LYS A 110 3.84 13.42 6.98
N ALA A 111 2.74 13.46 6.23
CA ALA A 111 1.57 12.66 6.55
C ALA A 111 1.84 11.15 6.45
N PHE A 112 1.24 10.39 7.36
CA PHE A 112 1.15 8.94 7.26
C PHE A 112 -0.02 8.58 6.35
N ILE A 113 0.18 7.69 5.40
CA ILE A 113 -0.90 7.27 4.48
C ILE A 113 -1.57 6.03 5.03
N ALA A 114 -2.89 6.07 5.18
CA ALA A 114 -3.69 4.95 5.66
C ALA A 114 -4.83 4.63 4.69
N GLY A 115 -5.39 3.42 4.78
CA GLY A 115 -6.63 3.13 4.08
C GLY A 115 -6.97 1.65 3.95
N ASN A 116 -8.28 1.39 3.82
CA ASN A 116 -8.82 0.11 3.36
C ASN A 116 -9.02 0.18 1.85
N LEU A 117 -7.92 -0.05 1.10
CA LEU A 117 -7.87 0.26 -0.34
C LEU A 117 -8.73 -0.67 -1.20
N PRO A 118 -9.43 -0.14 -2.24
CA PRO A 118 -10.03 -0.97 -3.27
C PRO A 118 -8.96 -1.82 -3.97
N TYR A 119 -9.17 -3.14 -4.04
CA TYR A 119 -8.13 -4.08 -4.49
C TYR A 119 -7.68 -3.88 -5.93
N ASN A 120 -8.59 -3.42 -6.80
CA ASN A 120 -8.31 -3.17 -8.22
C ASN A 120 -7.35 -2.00 -8.48
N ILE A 121 -7.19 -1.08 -7.52
CA ILE A 121 -6.33 0.10 -7.67
C ILE A 121 -5.16 0.14 -6.68
N THR A 122 -5.07 -0.83 -5.76
CA THR A 122 -4.01 -0.89 -4.72
C THR A 122 -2.61 -0.70 -5.30
N LYS A 123 -2.26 -1.45 -6.37
CA LYS A 123 -0.95 -1.34 -7.01
C LYS A 123 -0.68 0.08 -7.53
N ARG A 124 -1.66 0.71 -8.18
CA ARG A 124 -1.51 2.06 -8.74
C ARG A 124 -1.32 3.12 -7.64
N ILE A 125 -2.03 2.96 -6.51
CA ILE A 125 -1.87 3.82 -5.34
C ILE A 125 -0.45 3.71 -4.79
N LEU A 126 0.04 2.48 -4.59
CA LEU A 126 1.41 2.26 -4.11
C LEU A 126 2.46 2.80 -5.08
N GLU A 127 2.28 2.57 -6.38
CA GLU A 127 3.17 3.12 -7.41
C GLU A 127 3.21 4.65 -7.38
N LYS A 128 2.08 5.31 -7.15
CA LYS A 128 2.04 6.77 -6.98
C LYS A 128 2.79 7.22 -5.73
N ILE A 129 2.58 6.55 -4.60
CA ILE A 129 3.24 6.88 -3.33
C ILE A 129 4.77 6.75 -3.45
N ILE A 130 5.26 5.65 -4.01
CA ILE A 130 6.72 5.40 -4.13
C ILE A 130 7.39 6.23 -5.23
N ALA A 131 6.63 6.68 -6.23
CA ALA A 131 7.15 7.58 -7.27
C ALA A 131 7.32 9.03 -6.80
N TYR A 132 6.69 9.40 -5.69
CA TYR A 132 6.83 10.73 -5.11
C TYR A 132 8.19 10.86 -4.41
N PRO A 133 8.89 12.02 -4.55
CA PRO A 133 10.23 12.21 -3.98
C PRO A 133 10.20 12.49 -2.46
N TYR A 134 9.41 11.72 -1.72
CA TYR A 134 9.30 11.73 -0.27
C TYR A 134 9.04 10.31 0.26
N PRO A 135 9.75 9.87 1.33
CA PRO A 135 9.63 8.52 1.86
C PRO A 135 8.38 8.36 2.75
N PHE A 136 7.21 8.27 2.13
CA PHE A 136 5.96 8.07 2.86
C PHE A 136 5.94 6.75 3.63
N CYS A 137 5.60 6.82 4.91
CA CYS A 137 5.16 5.66 5.68
C CYS A 137 3.67 5.42 5.41
N PHE A 138 3.25 4.15 5.40
CA PHE A 138 1.85 3.84 5.18
C PHE A 138 1.37 2.61 5.95
N GLY A 139 0.04 2.53 6.18
CA GLY A 139 -0.67 1.37 6.70
C GLY A 139 -1.91 1.11 5.84
N ILE A 140 -1.95 -0.02 5.15
CA ILE A 140 -3.01 -0.31 4.16
C ILE A 140 -3.55 -1.73 4.28
N MET A 141 -4.86 -1.85 4.03
CA MET A 141 -5.52 -3.12 3.83
C MET A 141 -5.36 -3.55 2.36
N VAL A 142 -4.90 -4.77 2.15
CA VAL A 142 -4.72 -5.36 0.82
C VAL A 142 -5.19 -6.82 0.82
N GLN A 143 -5.35 -7.42 -0.35
CA GLN A 143 -5.56 -8.87 -0.44
C GLN A 143 -4.37 -9.62 0.19
N LYS A 144 -4.61 -10.73 0.89
CA LYS A 144 -3.56 -11.50 1.58
C LYS A 144 -2.42 -11.92 0.65
N GLU A 145 -2.74 -12.32 -0.58
CA GLU A 145 -1.73 -12.65 -1.60
C GLU A 145 -0.86 -11.43 -1.96
N VAL A 146 -1.45 -10.24 -2.03
CA VAL A 146 -0.72 -9.00 -2.29
C VAL A 146 0.19 -8.66 -1.11
N ALA A 147 -0.28 -8.79 0.13
CA ALA A 147 0.55 -8.61 1.32
C ALA A 147 1.81 -9.50 1.26
N THR A 148 1.64 -10.79 0.92
CA THR A 148 2.76 -11.73 0.77
C THR A 148 3.77 -11.27 -0.29
N LYS A 149 3.30 -10.73 -1.43
CA LYS A 149 4.18 -10.21 -2.49
C LYS A 149 4.95 -8.95 -2.06
N LEU A 150 4.34 -8.13 -1.20
CA LEU A 150 4.93 -6.88 -0.72
C LEU A 150 5.94 -7.07 0.42
N THR A 151 5.81 -8.15 1.19
CA THR A 151 6.74 -8.44 2.32
C THR A 151 8.10 -8.99 1.88
N TYR A 152 8.35 -9.16 0.64
CA TYR A 152 9.55 -9.67 -0.02
C TYR A 152 10.46 -10.57 0.86
N VAL A 153 10.54 -11.83 0.52
CA VAL A 153 11.47 -12.79 1.15
C VAL A 153 12.28 -13.43 0.03
N PRO A 154 13.64 -13.36 0.04
CA PRO A 154 14.46 -13.99 -0.98
C PRO A 154 14.05 -15.46 -1.23
N SER A 155 14.01 -15.87 -2.49
CA SER A 155 13.59 -17.19 -2.97
C SER A 155 12.08 -17.47 -2.93
N LEU A 156 11.25 -16.54 -2.49
CA LEU A 156 9.81 -16.69 -2.55
C LEU A 156 9.32 -16.39 -3.99
N LYS A 157 8.71 -17.39 -4.63
CA LYS A 157 8.24 -17.29 -6.04
C LYS A 157 7.25 -16.15 -6.30
N SER A 158 6.51 -15.73 -5.28
CA SER A 158 5.54 -14.62 -5.38
C SER A 158 6.19 -13.24 -5.33
N ASN A 159 7.51 -13.13 -5.11
CA ASN A 159 8.21 -11.84 -5.09
C ASN A 159 7.98 -11.05 -6.37
N CYS A 160 7.86 -9.73 -6.23
CA CYS A 160 7.60 -8.81 -7.33
C CYS A 160 8.46 -7.54 -7.19
N ALA A 161 8.55 -6.76 -8.26
CA ALA A 161 9.33 -5.53 -8.30
C ALA A 161 8.94 -4.53 -7.19
N LEU A 162 7.64 -4.40 -6.90
CA LEU A 162 7.16 -3.50 -5.86
C LEU A 162 7.58 -3.97 -4.46
N GLY A 163 7.48 -5.29 -4.19
CA GLY A 163 7.97 -5.86 -2.94
C GLY A 163 9.48 -5.69 -2.77
N ALA A 164 10.26 -5.90 -3.85
CA ALA A 164 11.70 -5.67 -3.85
C ALA A 164 12.05 -4.20 -3.56
N TYR A 165 11.31 -3.25 -4.14
CA TYR A 165 11.46 -1.83 -3.83
C TYR A 165 11.23 -1.54 -2.35
N LEU A 166 10.10 -1.99 -1.80
CA LEU A 166 9.77 -1.77 -0.39
C LEU A 166 10.81 -2.40 0.55
N TYR A 167 11.33 -3.58 0.18
CA TYR A 167 12.40 -4.26 0.93
C TYR A 167 13.73 -3.50 0.94
N LEU A 168 14.07 -2.85 -0.16
CA LEU A 168 15.29 -2.04 -0.26
C LEU A 168 15.17 -0.74 0.54
N HIS A 169 14.06 -0.03 0.37
CA HIS A 169 13.85 1.33 0.85
C HIS A 169 13.12 1.44 2.20
N GLY A 170 12.83 0.31 2.84
CA GLY A 170 12.12 0.33 4.12
C GLY A 170 11.88 -1.03 4.72
N ASN A 171 10.81 -1.13 5.52
CA ASN A 171 10.41 -2.36 6.16
C ASN A 171 8.89 -2.51 6.11
N VAL A 172 8.42 -3.63 5.58
CA VAL A 172 7.00 -4.01 5.55
C VAL A 172 6.72 -4.98 6.70
N ASN A 173 5.69 -4.69 7.51
CA ASN A 173 5.22 -5.58 8.56
C ASN A 173 3.78 -6.00 8.30
N LEU A 174 3.50 -7.29 8.43
CA LEU A 174 2.14 -7.83 8.51
C LEU A 174 1.60 -7.57 9.92
N VAL A 175 0.50 -6.83 10.03
CA VAL A 175 -0.11 -6.46 11.32
C VAL A 175 -1.20 -7.45 11.70
N VAL A 176 -2.15 -7.68 10.80
CA VAL A 176 -3.29 -8.56 11.06
C VAL A 176 -3.84 -9.16 9.77
N ASP A 177 -4.16 -10.46 9.82
CA ASP A 177 -4.96 -11.14 8.82
C ASP A 177 -6.45 -10.86 9.06
N VAL A 178 -7.18 -10.51 8.01
CA VAL A 178 -8.61 -10.17 8.10
C VAL A 178 -9.40 -11.11 7.18
N PRO A 179 -10.24 -12.00 7.73
CA PRO A 179 -11.01 -12.92 6.92
C PRO A 179 -12.08 -12.20 6.10
N ALA A 180 -12.44 -12.76 4.95
CA ALA A 180 -13.42 -12.18 4.04
C ALA A 180 -14.78 -11.88 4.72
N LYS A 181 -15.19 -12.71 5.68
CA LYS A 181 -16.43 -12.54 6.46
C LYS A 181 -16.47 -11.27 7.33
N SER A 182 -15.31 -10.64 7.58
CA SER A 182 -15.20 -9.38 8.32
C SER A 182 -15.62 -8.16 7.49
N PHE A 183 -16.05 -8.36 6.25
CA PHE A 183 -16.47 -7.28 5.35
C PHE A 183 -17.92 -7.44 4.88
N VAL A 184 -18.56 -6.33 4.55
CA VAL A 184 -19.89 -6.27 3.92
C VAL A 184 -19.80 -5.41 2.65
N PRO A 185 -20.07 -5.99 1.46
CA PRO A 185 -20.16 -7.43 1.17
C PRO A 185 -18.80 -8.13 1.38
N ALA A 186 -18.84 -9.44 1.61
CA ALA A 186 -17.62 -10.21 1.75
C ALA A 186 -16.86 -10.30 0.41
N PRO A 187 -15.56 -9.97 0.36
CA PRO A 187 -14.73 -10.18 -0.82
C PRO A 187 -14.50 -11.68 -1.08
N LYS A 188 -14.01 -12.01 -2.28
CA LYS A 188 -13.74 -13.41 -2.65
C LYS A 188 -12.51 -14.02 -1.94
N VAL A 189 -11.66 -13.20 -1.35
CA VAL A 189 -10.38 -13.60 -0.74
C VAL A 189 -10.19 -12.90 0.60
N ASN A 190 -9.39 -13.52 1.47
CA ASN A 190 -8.97 -12.88 2.72
C ASN A 190 -8.07 -11.69 2.45
N SER A 191 -8.05 -10.78 3.39
CA SER A 191 -7.24 -9.56 3.40
C SER A 191 -6.17 -9.61 4.47
N ALA A 192 -5.27 -8.67 4.42
CA ALA A 192 -4.30 -8.43 5.47
C ALA A 192 -4.01 -6.93 5.56
N PHE A 193 -3.83 -6.42 6.76
CA PHE A 193 -3.33 -5.07 6.97
C PHE A 193 -1.82 -5.12 7.15
N ILE A 194 -1.14 -4.32 6.35
CA ILE A 194 0.32 -4.17 6.41
C ILE A 194 0.68 -2.74 6.73
N THR A 195 1.81 -2.55 7.41
CA THR A 195 2.45 -1.25 7.55
C THR A 195 3.79 -1.25 6.83
N TYR A 196 4.18 -0.08 6.35
CA TYR A 196 5.48 0.18 5.75
C TYR A 196 6.15 1.36 6.42
N LYS A 197 7.37 1.14 6.92
CA LYS A 197 8.23 2.19 7.46
C LYS A 197 9.31 2.50 6.44
N ALA A 198 9.15 3.60 5.71
CA ALA A 198 10.16 4.07 4.77
C ALA A 198 11.42 4.53 5.50
N LYS A 199 12.58 4.28 4.89
CA LYS A 199 13.90 4.81 5.29
C LYS A 199 14.34 5.90 4.34
N ASP A 200 14.14 5.64 3.06
CA ASP A 200 14.45 6.54 1.96
C ASP A 200 13.50 6.28 0.78
N CYS A 201 13.70 7.00 -0.33
CA CYS A 201 12.95 6.80 -1.57
C CYS A 201 13.82 7.11 -2.79
N CYS A 202 13.66 6.30 -3.83
CA CYS A 202 14.29 6.51 -5.13
C CYS A 202 13.41 5.92 -6.24
N ALA A 203 12.61 6.77 -6.89
CA ALA A 203 11.66 6.33 -7.93
C ALA A 203 12.34 5.62 -9.11
N GLU A 204 13.60 5.99 -9.44
CA GLU A 204 14.39 5.36 -10.48
C GLU A 204 14.63 3.88 -10.19
N ASP A 205 14.90 3.52 -8.93
CA ASP A 205 15.15 2.14 -8.52
C ASP A 205 13.95 1.25 -8.81
N TYR A 206 12.74 1.76 -8.63
CA TYR A 206 11.53 1.01 -9.00
C TYR A 206 11.44 0.76 -10.52
N GLY A 207 11.82 1.74 -11.31
CA GLY A 207 11.92 1.59 -12.77
C GLY A 207 12.89 0.49 -13.19
N ILE A 208 14.06 0.42 -12.53
CA ILE A 208 15.06 -0.62 -12.74
C ILE A 208 14.55 -1.99 -12.28
N LEU A 209 13.97 -2.05 -11.09
CA LEU A 209 13.41 -3.30 -10.54
C LEU A 209 12.31 -3.87 -11.45
N LYS A 210 11.45 -3.04 -12.03
CA LYS A 210 10.47 -3.51 -13.03
C LYS A 210 11.17 -4.20 -14.20
N LYS A 211 12.26 -3.65 -14.73
CA LYS A 211 13.04 -4.28 -15.83
C LYS A 211 13.63 -5.62 -15.41
N ILE A 212 14.19 -5.72 -14.19
CA ILE A 212 14.76 -6.96 -13.64
C ILE A 212 13.69 -8.03 -13.48
N PHE A 213 12.53 -7.68 -12.92
CA PHE A 213 11.44 -8.62 -12.67
C PHE A 213 10.66 -9.07 -13.91
N MET A 214 10.84 -8.41 -15.06
CA MET A 214 10.36 -8.93 -16.36
C MET A 214 11.08 -10.19 -16.82
N ALA A 215 12.20 -10.57 -16.19
CA ALA A 215 12.87 -11.85 -16.43
C ALA A 215 12.02 -13.05 -16.04
N GLU A 216 11.06 -12.89 -15.13
CA GLU A 216 10.18 -13.95 -14.60
C GLU A 216 10.96 -15.21 -14.22
N ASN A 217 10.77 -16.30 -14.99
CA ASN A 217 11.41 -17.61 -14.74
C ASN A 217 12.75 -17.82 -15.48
N LYS A 218 13.27 -16.80 -16.16
CA LYS A 218 14.54 -16.87 -16.90
C LYS A 218 15.74 -16.67 -15.98
N SER A 219 16.90 -17.22 -16.36
CA SER A 219 18.18 -16.86 -15.75
C SER A 219 18.43 -15.37 -15.98
N LEU A 220 18.78 -14.64 -14.91
CA LEU A 220 19.03 -13.20 -14.98
C LEU A 220 20.24 -12.87 -15.84
N THR A 221 21.34 -13.61 -15.72
CA THR A 221 22.53 -13.38 -16.56
C THR A 221 22.19 -13.42 -18.04
N GLY A 222 21.48 -14.46 -18.49
CA GLY A 222 21.06 -14.58 -19.90
C GLY A 222 20.06 -13.51 -20.31
N TYR A 223 19.10 -13.21 -19.46
CA TYR A 223 18.07 -12.21 -19.75
C TYR A 223 18.64 -10.79 -19.83
N LEU A 224 19.43 -10.36 -18.84
CA LEU A 224 19.99 -9.00 -18.77
C LEU A 224 21.01 -8.77 -19.88
N SER A 225 21.86 -9.76 -20.17
CA SER A 225 22.81 -9.66 -21.28
C SER A 225 22.10 -9.53 -22.64
N LYS A 226 21.07 -10.35 -22.90
CA LYS A 226 20.33 -10.32 -24.17
C LYS A 226 19.47 -9.06 -24.32
N GLN A 227 18.76 -8.67 -23.27
CA GLN A 227 17.75 -7.61 -23.36
C GLN A 227 18.33 -6.21 -23.18
N PHE A 228 19.37 -6.09 -22.35
CA PHE A 228 19.96 -4.80 -22.00
C PHE A 228 21.46 -4.70 -22.38
N HIS A 229 22.01 -5.69 -23.07
CA HIS A 229 23.41 -5.70 -23.54
C HIS A 229 24.45 -5.49 -22.43
N PHE A 230 24.16 -5.97 -21.23
CA PHE A 230 25.16 -6.03 -20.16
C PHE A 230 26.18 -7.15 -20.42
N ASP A 231 27.42 -6.92 -20.02
CA ASP A 231 28.45 -7.96 -20.01
C ASP A 231 28.08 -9.04 -19.00
N LYS A 232 28.17 -10.31 -19.43
CA LYS A 232 27.83 -11.45 -18.54
C LYS A 232 28.74 -11.51 -17.33
N THR A 233 30.02 -11.20 -17.49
CA THR A 233 31.00 -11.25 -16.40
C THR A 233 30.72 -10.17 -15.33
N GLU A 234 30.19 -9.02 -15.71
CA GLU A 234 29.77 -7.98 -14.77
C GLU A 234 28.54 -8.43 -13.97
N ILE A 235 27.55 -9.05 -14.63
CA ILE A 235 26.38 -9.59 -13.94
C ILE A 235 26.77 -10.72 -12.98
N GLU A 236 27.65 -11.63 -13.40
CA GLU A 236 28.10 -12.78 -12.62
C GLU A 236 28.93 -12.40 -11.40
N LYS A 237 29.57 -11.24 -11.39
CA LYS A 237 30.21 -10.68 -10.17
C LYS A 237 29.22 -10.24 -9.11
N ILE A 238 27.97 -9.91 -9.52
CA ILE A 238 26.93 -9.44 -8.62
C ILE A 238 26.12 -10.63 -8.08
N LEU A 239 25.80 -11.60 -8.95
CA LEU A 239 24.93 -12.72 -8.62
C LEU A 239 25.71 -13.85 -7.96
N VAL A 240 25.16 -14.43 -6.91
CA VAL A 240 25.72 -15.63 -6.25
C VAL A 240 25.79 -16.82 -7.21
N SER A 241 24.93 -16.87 -8.23
CA SER A 241 24.91 -17.93 -9.25
C SER A 241 24.44 -17.38 -10.60
N PRO A 242 25.06 -17.81 -11.74
CA PRO A 242 24.61 -17.43 -13.08
C PRO A 242 23.17 -17.83 -13.43
N SER A 243 22.63 -18.87 -12.75
CA SER A 243 21.27 -19.35 -12.93
C SER A 243 20.22 -18.60 -12.12
N ARG A 244 20.64 -17.61 -11.29
CA ARG A 244 19.78 -16.82 -10.40
C ARG A 244 18.57 -16.25 -11.15
N ARG A 245 17.40 -16.32 -10.52
CA ARG A 245 16.14 -15.74 -11.01
C ARG A 245 15.77 -14.49 -10.20
N CYS A 246 14.93 -13.62 -10.77
CA CYS A 246 14.59 -12.34 -10.14
C CYS A 246 13.94 -12.48 -8.75
N HIS A 247 13.16 -13.53 -8.51
CA HIS A 247 12.52 -13.75 -7.20
C HIS A 247 13.46 -14.31 -6.11
N GLU A 248 14.68 -14.71 -6.48
CA GLU A 248 15.67 -15.30 -5.57
C GLU A 248 16.66 -14.27 -5.01
N LEU A 249 16.64 -13.05 -5.55
CA LEU A 249 17.65 -12.03 -5.28
C LEU A 249 17.71 -11.66 -3.80
N THR A 250 18.93 -11.59 -3.27
CA THR A 250 19.22 -11.02 -1.95
C THR A 250 19.23 -9.49 -2.03
N LYS A 251 19.33 -8.83 -0.89
CA LYS A 251 19.42 -7.37 -0.82
C LYS A 251 20.66 -6.84 -1.54
N GLU A 252 21.79 -7.49 -1.36
CA GLU A 252 23.07 -7.15 -1.95
C GLU A 252 23.03 -7.31 -3.48
N GLU A 253 22.44 -8.40 -3.97
CA GLU A 253 22.25 -8.63 -5.41
C GLU A 253 21.33 -7.58 -6.04
N LEU A 254 20.23 -7.21 -5.38
CA LEU A 254 19.34 -6.15 -5.83
C LEU A 254 20.06 -4.80 -5.94
N ILE A 255 20.82 -4.42 -4.90
CA ILE A 255 21.60 -3.18 -4.88
C ILE A 255 22.66 -3.20 -6.00
N GLY A 256 23.41 -4.30 -6.15
CA GLY A 256 24.42 -4.45 -7.18
C GLY A 256 23.84 -4.32 -8.59
N LEU A 257 22.69 -4.95 -8.85
CA LEU A 257 22.03 -4.83 -10.15
C LEU A 257 21.51 -3.41 -10.40
N ILE A 258 20.95 -2.73 -9.41
CA ILE A 258 20.53 -1.33 -9.54
C ILE A 258 21.73 -0.45 -9.88
N TYR A 259 22.85 -0.63 -9.16
CA TYR A 259 24.07 0.09 -9.44
C TYR A 259 24.58 -0.15 -10.88
N LEU A 260 24.56 -1.40 -11.35
CA LEU A 260 24.92 -1.76 -12.72
C LEU A 260 24.07 -1.01 -13.77
N PHE A 261 22.75 -0.90 -13.52
CA PHE A 261 21.84 -0.17 -14.42
C PHE A 261 22.09 1.36 -14.43
N LYS A 262 22.45 1.94 -13.27
CA LYS A 262 22.69 3.39 -13.15
C LYS A 262 24.01 3.85 -13.76
N ASN A 263 24.98 2.94 -13.93
CA ASN A 263 26.30 3.26 -14.46
C ASN A 263 26.49 2.85 -15.92
N LYS A 264 25.41 2.54 -16.61
CA LYS A 264 25.38 2.28 -18.06
C LYS A 264 24.97 3.52 -18.84
#